data_d5a806da6be4c508dd2bc9b1149e5015
#
_entry.id   d5a806da6be4c508dd2bc9b1149e5015
#
_cell.length_a   1.000
_cell.length_b   1.000
_cell.length_c   1.000
_cell.angle_alpha   90.00
_cell.angle_beta   90.00
_cell.angle_gamma   90.00
#
_symmetry.space_group_name_H-M   'P 1'
#
loop_
_entity.id
_entity.type
_entity.pdbx_description
1 polymer ?
#
loop_
_entity_poly.entity_id
_entity_poly.type
_entity_poly.pdbx_seq_one_letter_code
_entity_poly.pdbx_strand_id
1 'polypeptide(L)'
;MPLQSQLFRGDPKLEAAATSNPAHIVPGATGPHVAKIQRALNELDGAQLDEDGIYGQETAAAVLAYKSMRDIINFSYQKEADNIVGIMTMAFLDREMLGKEAGPVVLHIPSLMWRPIKAPRRLS
;
A
#
# COMPACT_ATOMS: atom_id res chain seq x y z
N MET A 1 -8.00 -5.70 12.97
CA MET A 1 -8.59 -6.35 11.82
C MET A 1 -7.58 -7.06 11.00
N PRO A 2 -7.86 -8.24 10.55
CA PRO A 2 -6.89 -8.95 9.72
C PRO A 2 -6.75 -8.28 8.37
N LEU A 3 -5.57 -8.40 7.81
CA LEU A 3 -5.31 -7.92 6.47
C LEU A 3 -6.06 -8.77 5.45
N GLN A 4 -6.48 -8.15 4.38
CA GLN A 4 -7.37 -8.77 3.40
C GLN A 4 -6.68 -9.14 2.10
N SER A 5 -5.66 -8.39 1.69
CA SER A 5 -5.01 -8.68 0.41
C SER A 5 -4.25 -9.99 0.46
N GLN A 6 -4.14 -10.66 -0.67
CA GLN A 6 -3.39 -11.91 -0.72
C GLN A 6 -1.92 -11.66 -0.39
N LEU A 7 -1.39 -10.53 -0.80
CA LEU A 7 0.00 -10.21 -0.56
C LEU A 7 0.32 -10.12 0.93
N PHE A 8 -0.56 -9.51 1.71
CA PHE A 8 -0.26 -9.19 3.10
C PHE A 8 -0.88 -10.11 4.13
N ARG A 9 -2.03 -10.70 3.84
CA ARG A 9 -2.75 -11.43 4.89
C ARG A 9 -1.96 -12.61 5.38
N GLY A 10 -2.06 -12.87 6.67
CA GLY A 10 -1.38 -14.00 7.28
C GLY A 10 0.08 -13.78 7.64
N ASP A 11 0.65 -12.63 7.25
CA ASP A 11 2.02 -12.32 7.64
C ASP A 11 2.01 -11.76 9.06
N PRO A 12 2.60 -12.45 10.04
CA PRO A 12 2.47 -12.02 11.43
C PRO A 12 2.99 -10.62 11.70
N LYS A 13 4.07 -10.22 11.03
CA LYS A 13 4.63 -8.90 11.26
C LYS A 13 3.76 -7.80 10.66
N LEU A 14 3.18 -8.04 9.51
CA LEU A 14 2.29 -7.08 8.87
C LEU A 14 0.96 -7.00 9.60
N GLU A 15 0.43 -8.14 10.06
CA GLU A 15 -0.79 -8.12 10.84
C GLU A 15 -0.58 -7.36 12.14
N ALA A 16 0.57 -7.50 12.78
CA ALA A 16 0.89 -6.77 13.99
C ALA A 16 1.00 -5.27 13.68
N ALA A 17 1.65 -4.89 12.59
CA ALA A 17 1.80 -3.49 12.22
C ALA A 17 0.45 -2.84 11.93
N ALA A 18 -0.51 -3.63 11.48
CA ALA A 18 -1.84 -3.12 11.15
C ALA A 18 -2.71 -2.89 12.39
N THR A 19 -2.31 -3.43 13.54
CA THR A 19 -3.15 -3.37 14.74
C THR A 19 -2.48 -2.76 15.95
N SER A 20 -1.17 -2.57 15.93
CA SER A 20 -0.43 -2.13 17.11
C SER A 20 0.63 -1.10 16.73
N ASN A 21 0.60 0.07 17.36
CA ASN A 21 1.61 1.09 17.10
C ASN A 21 3.05 0.63 17.38
N PRO A 22 3.32 -0.07 18.49
CA PRO A 22 4.69 -0.51 18.73
C PRO A 22 5.23 -1.45 17.66
N ALA A 23 4.38 -2.08 16.88
CA ALA A 23 4.80 -3.00 15.85
C ALA A 23 5.03 -2.35 14.49
N HIS A 24 5.03 -1.00 14.42
CA HIS A 24 5.23 -0.32 13.15
C HIS A 24 6.60 -0.70 12.54
N ILE A 25 6.69 -0.61 11.23
CA ILE A 25 7.87 -1.03 10.49
C ILE A 25 8.65 0.21 10.08
N VAL A 26 9.93 0.24 10.43
CA VAL A 26 10.77 1.41 10.28
C VAL A 26 12.01 1.10 9.46
N PRO A 27 12.73 2.13 8.99
CA PRO A 27 13.99 1.89 8.29
C PRO A 27 14.92 1.06 9.14
N GLY A 28 15.58 0.13 8.52
CA GLY A 28 16.43 -0.85 9.20
C GLY A 28 15.80 -2.21 9.36
N ALA A 29 14.49 -2.31 9.18
CA ALA A 29 13.81 -3.60 9.27
C ALA A 29 14.23 -4.50 8.11
N THR A 30 14.23 -5.81 8.34
CA THR A 30 14.56 -6.77 7.30
C THR A 30 13.62 -7.98 7.42
N GLY A 31 13.38 -8.63 6.31
CA GLY A 31 12.61 -9.86 6.29
C GLY A 31 11.59 -9.90 5.17
N PRO A 32 10.89 -11.04 5.04
CA PRO A 32 9.88 -11.19 3.98
C PRO A 32 8.76 -10.15 4.06
N HIS A 33 8.43 -9.68 5.25
CA HIS A 33 7.40 -8.67 5.40
C HIS A 33 7.80 -7.35 4.72
N VAL A 34 9.09 -7.02 4.74
CA VAL A 34 9.59 -5.81 4.08
C VAL A 34 9.51 -6.01 2.56
N ALA A 35 9.88 -7.20 2.07
CA ALA A 35 9.80 -7.47 0.64
C ALA A 35 8.36 -7.32 0.13
N LYS A 36 7.37 -7.70 0.93
CA LYS A 36 5.97 -7.54 0.55
C LYS A 36 5.56 -6.08 0.46
N ILE A 37 6.06 -5.25 1.37
CA ILE A 37 5.81 -3.82 1.32
C ILE A 37 6.45 -3.22 0.08
N GLN A 38 7.68 -3.62 -0.22
CA GLN A 38 8.38 -3.15 -1.41
C GLN A 38 7.61 -3.51 -2.67
N ARG A 39 7.09 -4.73 -2.73
CA ARG A 39 6.28 -5.16 -3.86
C ARG A 39 5.02 -4.30 -4.00
N ALA A 40 4.34 -4.03 -2.91
CA ALA A 40 3.15 -3.20 -2.94
C ALA A 40 3.46 -1.79 -3.45
N LEU A 41 4.56 -1.19 -3.00
CA LEU A 41 4.95 0.14 -3.44
C LEU A 41 5.27 0.14 -4.95
N ASN A 42 5.90 -0.93 -5.44
CA ASN A 42 6.16 -1.06 -6.86
C ASN A 42 4.87 -1.17 -7.66
N GLU A 43 3.94 -1.97 -7.18
CA GLU A 43 2.67 -2.21 -7.88
C GLU A 43 1.76 -0.99 -7.85
N LEU A 44 1.72 -0.28 -6.75
CA LEU A 44 0.77 0.82 -6.59
C LEU A 44 1.31 2.14 -7.08
N ASP A 45 2.59 2.41 -6.86
CA ASP A 45 3.19 3.70 -7.20
C ASP A 45 4.32 3.63 -8.23
N GLY A 46 4.66 2.43 -8.68
CA GLY A 46 5.76 2.29 -9.64
C GLY A 46 7.10 2.69 -9.04
N ALA A 47 7.33 2.36 -7.78
CA ALA A 47 8.51 2.83 -7.05
C ALA A 47 9.83 2.25 -7.56
N GLN A 48 9.79 1.13 -8.25
CA GLN A 48 10.99 0.50 -8.82
C GLN A 48 12.02 0.11 -7.76
N LEU A 49 11.53 -0.43 -6.65
CA LEU A 49 12.40 -0.89 -5.57
C LEU A 49 12.84 -2.34 -5.82
N ASP A 50 14.01 -2.70 -5.30
CA ASP A 50 14.38 -4.09 -5.23
C ASP A 50 13.54 -4.70 -4.12
N GLU A 51 12.94 -5.86 -4.37
CA GLU A 51 12.11 -6.53 -3.38
C GLU A 51 12.98 -7.48 -2.57
N ASP A 52 14.02 -6.91 -1.96
CA ASP A 52 15.05 -7.65 -1.26
C ASP A 52 14.80 -7.83 0.23
N GLY A 53 13.74 -7.26 0.75
CA GLY A 53 13.42 -7.38 2.16
C GLY A 53 14.26 -6.51 3.07
N ILE A 54 14.97 -5.51 2.50
CA ILE A 54 15.78 -4.61 3.31
C ILE A 54 15.18 -3.22 3.25
N TYR A 55 14.78 -2.68 4.38
CA TYR A 55 14.16 -1.37 4.46
C TYR A 55 15.27 -0.33 4.55
N GLY A 56 15.81 0.02 3.41
CA GLY A 56 16.88 1.00 3.32
C GLY A 56 16.34 2.37 2.93
N GLN A 57 17.23 3.25 2.49
CA GLN A 57 16.85 4.60 2.13
C GLN A 57 15.87 4.67 0.98
N GLU A 58 16.02 3.81 0.01
CA GLU A 58 15.13 3.82 -1.15
C GLU A 58 13.72 3.44 -0.77
N THR A 59 13.59 2.41 0.09
CA THR A 59 12.30 2.00 0.58
C THR A 59 11.69 3.10 1.46
N ALA A 60 12.51 3.72 2.31
CA ALA A 60 12.05 4.81 3.16
C ALA A 60 11.52 5.97 2.32
N ALA A 61 12.22 6.33 1.25
CA ALA A 61 11.79 7.41 0.37
C ALA A 61 10.47 7.05 -0.33
N ALA A 62 10.32 5.79 -0.74
CA ALA A 62 9.09 5.35 -1.39
C ALA A 62 7.91 5.35 -0.42
N VAL A 63 8.14 4.97 0.82
CA VAL A 63 7.10 5.01 1.86
C VAL A 63 6.68 6.46 2.11
N LEU A 64 7.64 7.36 2.23
CA LEU A 64 7.34 8.77 2.44
C LEU A 64 6.53 9.33 1.28
N ALA A 65 6.91 9.02 0.06
CA ALA A 65 6.18 9.48 -1.12
C ALA A 65 4.77 8.92 -1.14
N TYR A 66 4.61 7.64 -0.83
CA TYR A 66 3.31 6.98 -0.79
C TYR A 66 2.40 7.68 0.21
N LYS A 67 2.91 7.93 1.40
CA LYS A 67 2.13 8.55 2.47
C LYS A 67 1.82 10.00 2.15
N SER A 68 2.76 10.72 1.58
CA SER A 68 2.56 12.13 1.24
C SER A 68 1.48 12.28 0.18
N MET A 69 1.46 11.41 -0.81
CA MET A 69 0.46 11.50 -1.87
C MET A 69 -0.95 11.22 -1.36
N ARG A 70 -1.06 10.49 -0.28
CA ARG A 70 -2.35 10.07 0.26
C ARG A 70 -2.70 10.77 1.58
N ASP A 71 -1.86 11.71 2.01
CA ASP A 71 -2.05 12.44 3.27
C ASP A 71 -2.19 11.49 4.46
N ILE A 72 -1.36 10.46 4.51
CA ILE A 72 -1.38 9.50 5.61
C ILE A 72 -0.52 10.09 6.73
N ILE A 73 -1.14 10.88 7.59
CA ILE A 73 -0.46 11.62 8.63
C ILE A 73 -1.22 11.45 9.92
N ASN A 74 -0.52 11.21 11.02
CA ASN A 74 -1.16 11.16 12.32
C ASN A 74 -1.15 12.58 12.89
N PHE A 75 -2.24 13.30 12.68
CA PHE A 75 -2.34 14.70 13.06
C PHE A 75 -2.27 14.93 14.56
N SER A 76 -2.37 13.88 15.37
CA SER A 76 -2.23 14.05 16.83
C SER A 76 -0.83 14.50 17.22
N TYR A 77 0.18 14.14 16.45
CA TYR A 77 1.56 14.55 16.77
C TYR A 77 2.46 14.70 15.55
N GLN A 78 1.90 14.80 14.35
CA GLN A 78 2.69 15.01 13.15
C GLN A 78 2.07 16.10 12.32
N LYS A 79 2.88 16.83 11.58
CA LYS A 79 2.40 17.81 10.61
C LYS A 79 2.69 17.36 9.20
N GLU A 80 3.60 16.42 9.04
CA GLU A 80 4.00 15.91 7.74
C GLU A 80 4.07 14.40 7.76
N ALA A 81 3.96 13.79 6.63
CA ALA A 81 4.11 12.34 6.51
C ALA A 81 5.54 11.95 6.89
N ASP A 82 5.71 10.73 7.34
CA ASP A 82 7.02 10.19 7.67
C ASP A 82 7.26 8.92 6.86
N ASN A 83 8.37 8.25 7.13
CA ASN A 83 8.77 7.05 6.39
C ASN A 83 8.55 5.77 7.19
N ILE A 84 7.58 5.78 8.09
CA ILE A 84 7.27 4.64 8.95
C ILE A 84 5.97 4.00 8.48
N VAL A 85 5.95 2.66 8.43
CA VAL A 85 4.75 1.92 8.06
C VAL A 85 4.03 1.52 9.35
N GLY A 86 3.03 2.28 9.69
CA GLY A 86 2.21 2.04 10.88
C GLY A 86 0.83 1.56 10.53
N ILE A 87 -0.10 1.69 11.46
CA ILE A 87 -1.46 1.18 11.31
C ILE A 87 -2.16 1.78 10.11
N MET A 88 -2.12 3.09 9.96
CA MET A 88 -2.81 3.75 8.85
C MET A 88 -2.20 3.36 7.52
N THR A 89 -0.88 3.30 7.44
CA THR A 89 -0.19 2.96 6.21
C THR A 89 -0.51 1.53 5.79
N MET A 90 -0.52 0.59 6.74
CA MET A 90 -0.86 -0.79 6.43
C MET A 90 -2.30 -0.90 5.95
N ALA A 91 -3.22 -0.15 6.55
CA ALA A 91 -4.62 -0.18 6.11
C ALA A 91 -4.76 0.31 4.67
N PHE A 92 -4.05 1.38 4.32
CA PHE A 92 -4.10 1.90 2.95
C PHE A 92 -3.44 0.93 1.96
N LEU A 93 -2.27 0.40 2.30
CA LEU A 93 -1.57 -0.55 1.42
C LEU A 93 -2.43 -1.78 1.18
N ASP A 94 -3.03 -2.31 2.24
CA ASP A 94 -3.84 -3.51 2.15
C ASP A 94 -5.07 -3.27 1.28
N ARG A 95 -5.76 -2.15 1.49
CA ARG A 95 -6.97 -1.86 0.73
C ARG A 95 -6.65 -1.65 -0.74
N GLU A 96 -5.57 -0.93 -1.04
CA GLU A 96 -5.20 -0.67 -2.42
C GLU A 96 -4.71 -1.94 -3.11
N MET A 97 -3.95 -2.79 -2.40
CA MET A 97 -3.53 -4.05 -2.98
C MET A 97 -4.71 -4.99 -3.20
N LEU A 98 -5.66 -5.00 -2.28
CA LEU A 98 -6.87 -5.82 -2.46
C LEU A 98 -7.62 -5.39 -3.73
N GLY A 99 -7.75 -4.08 -3.95
CA GLY A 99 -8.38 -3.59 -5.15
C GLY A 99 -7.63 -3.98 -6.42
N LYS A 100 -6.29 -3.94 -6.35
CA LYS A 100 -5.49 -4.29 -7.50
C LYS A 100 -5.57 -5.79 -7.80
N GLU A 101 -5.61 -6.61 -6.76
CA GLU A 101 -5.73 -8.06 -6.94
C GLU A 101 -7.09 -8.45 -7.51
N ALA A 102 -8.12 -7.68 -7.20
CA ALA A 102 -9.45 -7.95 -7.74
C ALA A 102 -9.48 -7.71 -9.25
N GLY A 103 -8.59 -6.85 -9.72
CA GLY A 103 -8.47 -6.66 -11.14
C GLY A 103 -9.60 -5.89 -11.77
N PRO A 104 -9.44 -5.69 -13.03
CA PRO A 104 -10.38 -4.86 -13.73
C PRO A 104 -11.64 -5.56 -13.96
N VAL A 105 -11.66 -6.72 -13.81
CA VAL A 105 -12.74 -7.40 -14.00
C VAL A 105 -13.88 -6.89 -13.50
N VAL A 106 -13.80 -6.43 -12.52
CA VAL A 106 -14.79 -5.87 -12.03
C VAL A 106 -15.65 -5.39 -12.86
N LEU A 107 -15.21 -5.07 -13.70
CA LEU A 107 -15.93 -4.48 -14.48
C LEU A 107 -16.72 -5.10 -15.23
N HIS A 108 -16.69 -5.94 -15.17
CA HIS A 108 -17.35 -6.51 -15.98
C HIS A 108 -18.66 -6.25 -15.94
N ILE A 109 -18.81 -5.47 -15.67
CA ILE A 109 -19.99 -5.12 -15.60
C ILE A 109 -20.48 -5.18 -16.77
N PRO A 110 -21.36 -5.43 -16.92
CA PRO A 110 -21.96 -5.56 -18.01
C PRO A 110 -21.89 -4.54 -18.75
N SER A 111 -21.19 -4.62 -19.48
CA SER A 111 -21.03 -3.68 -20.27
C SER A 111 -22.15 -3.27 -20.81
N LEU A 112 -23.00 -3.91 -20.75
CA LEU A 112 -24.04 -3.53 -21.41
C LEU A 112 -24.48 -2.32 -20.98
N MET A 113 -24.11 -1.88 -20.10
CA MET A 113 -24.59 -0.76 -19.74
C MET A 113 -23.72 0.22 -19.74
N TRP A 114 -22.85 0.19 -20.10
CA TRP A 114 -21.99 1.02 -20.01
C TRP A 114 -21.68 1.78 -20.98
N ARG A 115 -21.54 2.27 -21.32
CA ARG A 115 -21.10 2.98 -22.19
C ARG A 115 -20.33 3.77 -22.00
N PRO A 116 -19.65 4.10 -22.29
CA PRO A 116 -18.82 4.67 -22.15
C PRO A 116 -18.61 5.76 -21.86
N ILE A 117 -18.38 5.86 -21.51
CA ILE A 117 -18.26 6.59 -21.32
C ILE A 117 -17.51 7.13 -21.66
N LYS A 118 -17.31 7.32 -22.08
CA LYS A 118 -16.83 7.75 -22.45
C LYS A 118 -16.13 8.01 -22.39
N ALA A 119 -15.99 8.26 -22.46
CA ALA A 119 -15.50 8.42 -22.51
C ALA A 119 -14.85 8.78 -22.32
N PRO A 120 -14.64 9.09 -22.40
CA PRO A 120 -14.19 9.28 -22.28
C PRO A 120 -13.50 9.52 -21.98
N ARG A 121 -13.22 9.73 -21.89
CA ARG A 121 -13.00 9.71 -21.80
C ARG A 121 -12.22 9.69 -21.54
N ARG A 122 -11.99 9.82 -21.49
CA ARG A 122 -11.83 9.49 -21.33
C ARG A 122 -11.39 9.26 -21.13
N LEU A 123 -11.17 9.32 -21.08
CA LEU A 123 -11.21 8.75 -20.98
C LEU A 123 -10.83 8.70 -21.00
N SER A 124 -10.65 8.97 -21.06
CA SER A 124 -10.80 8.66 -21.29
C SER A 124 -10.58 8.43 -21.19
#